data_23687f484f303d562d245f128eb731f9
#
_entry.id   23687f484f303d562d245f128eb731f9
#
_cell.length_a   1.000
_cell.length_b   1.000
_cell.length_c   1.000
_cell.angle_alpha   90.00
_cell.angle_beta   90.00
_cell.angle_gamma   90.00
#
_symmetry.space_group_name_H-M   'P 1'
#
loop_
_entity.id
_entity.type
_entity.pdbx_description
1 polymer ?
#
loop_
_entity_poly.entity_id
_entity_poly.type
_entity_poly.pdbx_seq_one_letter_code
_entity_poly.pdbx_strand_id
1 'polypeptide(L)'
;MKRQLAALLLTIFALSLTACGETAAESETRTVYAMDTVMNLTVYGENAAAALESAEKELHTLDEAVLSRTAEGSELYALNTSNGETVEYGADDILPALIETALTISDATDGAFDPTLAPVLDAWGFTKDERRVPSADELKELLSHTGCGKVVLEKTADGWPVTLLDGAQLDLGGIAKGYAADLLRAQLEKEGVTSATLDLGGDVFVMGRKTDGSDWRIAVKDPADTESYLGVVSAADKFIVTSGVYERYFEENGVRYHHILDPKTGCPAESGLVSVTVLCENGAWADALSTACFVLGPDGALALRDDLADQGTDFELILVTDDGRVLYTDGLADAFTPNDESGYTYEALA
;
A
#
# COMPACT_ATOMS: atom_id res chain seq x y z
N MET A 1 -13.56 -71.60 15.71
CA MET A 1 -14.27 -70.66 14.84
C MET A 1 -14.28 -69.17 15.31
N LYS A 2 -14.24 -68.85 16.60
CA LYS A 2 -14.28 -67.47 17.11
C LYS A 2 -12.96 -66.69 17.03
N ARG A 3 -11.80 -67.32 16.82
CA ARG A 3 -10.48 -66.69 16.73
C ARG A 3 -10.09 -66.30 15.30
N GLN A 4 -10.70 -66.87 14.29
CA GLN A 4 -10.42 -66.56 12.87
C GLN A 4 -11.28 -65.39 12.33
N LEU A 5 -12.44 -65.10 12.98
CA LEU A 5 -13.25 -63.91 12.61
C LEU A 5 -12.67 -62.61 13.15
N ALA A 6 -11.92 -62.63 14.27
CA ALA A 6 -11.30 -61.44 14.82
C ALA A 6 -10.08 -60.94 14.01
N ALA A 7 -9.39 -61.85 13.34
CA ALA A 7 -8.24 -61.54 12.49
C ALA A 7 -8.66 -60.93 11.13
N LEU A 8 -9.86 -61.28 10.63
CA LEU A 8 -10.36 -60.76 9.36
C LEU A 8 -10.97 -59.36 9.48
N LEU A 9 -11.48 -59.00 10.67
CA LEU A 9 -11.99 -57.66 10.96
C LEU A 9 -10.89 -56.61 11.21
N LEU A 10 -9.70 -57.03 11.70
CA LEU A 10 -8.56 -56.12 11.85
C LEU A 10 -7.83 -55.82 10.54
N THR A 11 -7.91 -56.71 9.54
CA THR A 11 -7.28 -56.47 8.22
C THR A 11 -8.15 -55.59 7.32
N ILE A 12 -9.44 -55.46 7.55
CA ILE A 12 -10.34 -54.57 6.77
C ILE A 12 -10.26 -53.13 7.31
N PHE A 13 -9.91 -52.92 8.59
CA PHE A 13 -9.76 -51.60 9.18
C PHE A 13 -8.41 -50.92 8.88
N ALA A 14 -7.40 -51.68 8.40
CA ALA A 14 -6.09 -51.18 8.02
C ALA A 14 -5.99 -50.72 6.56
N LEU A 15 -7.02 -50.96 5.74
CA LEU A 15 -7.04 -50.60 4.31
C LEU A 15 -7.94 -49.40 3.95
N SER A 16 -8.54 -48.73 4.94
CA SER A 16 -9.39 -47.54 4.73
C SER A 16 -8.79 -46.23 5.22
N LEU A 17 -7.45 -46.15 5.42
CA LEU A 17 -6.73 -44.96 5.83
C LEU A 17 -5.80 -44.38 4.74
N THR A 18 -6.00 -44.76 3.48
CA THR A 18 -5.49 -44.00 2.36
C THR A 18 -6.65 -43.20 1.74
N ALA A 19 -7.33 -42.39 2.54
CA ALA A 19 -7.97 -41.21 2.05
C ALA A 19 -6.85 -40.25 1.68
N CYS A 20 -6.75 -39.90 0.39
CA CYS A 20 -6.00 -38.76 -0.05
C CYS A 20 -6.51 -37.50 0.71
N GLY A 21 -5.90 -37.23 1.84
CA GLY A 21 -5.84 -35.89 2.35
C GLY A 21 -4.82 -35.19 1.44
N GLU A 22 -5.26 -34.27 0.62
CA GLU A 22 -4.38 -33.22 0.17
C GLU A 22 -3.76 -32.65 1.45
N THR A 23 -2.47 -32.88 1.64
CA THR A 23 -1.71 -32.21 2.70
C THR A 23 -1.87 -30.74 2.38
N ALA A 24 -2.58 -30.00 3.22
CA ALA A 24 -2.58 -28.55 3.14
C ALA A 24 -1.11 -28.13 2.98
N ALA A 25 -0.82 -27.34 1.95
CA ALA A 25 0.56 -26.91 1.72
C ALA A 25 1.03 -26.21 3.01
N GLU A 26 2.22 -26.56 3.47
CA GLU A 26 2.81 -25.92 4.64
C GLU A 26 2.87 -24.41 4.39
N SER A 27 2.43 -23.63 5.36
CA SER A 27 2.51 -22.18 5.33
C SER A 27 3.15 -21.69 6.61
N GLU A 28 3.90 -20.62 6.48
CA GLU A 28 4.46 -19.86 7.58
C GLU A 28 3.90 -18.44 7.56
N THR A 29 3.70 -17.87 8.73
CA THR A 29 3.25 -16.48 8.89
C THR A 29 4.22 -15.75 9.80
N ARG A 30 4.56 -14.51 9.43
CA ARG A 30 5.40 -13.64 10.23
C ARG A 30 4.73 -12.28 10.37
N THR A 31 4.72 -11.77 11.60
CA THR A 31 4.30 -10.42 11.92
C THR A 31 5.53 -9.56 12.12
N VAL A 32 5.62 -8.46 11.37
CA VAL A 32 6.73 -7.49 11.39
C VAL A 32 6.17 -6.13 11.78
N TYR A 33 6.90 -5.36 12.58
CA TYR A 33 6.61 -3.96 12.80
C TYR A 33 7.65 -3.13 12.07
N ALA A 34 7.24 -2.42 11.04
CA ALA A 34 8.07 -1.55 10.24
C ALA A 34 7.22 -0.41 9.62
N MET A 35 7.82 0.71 9.24
CA MET A 35 7.16 1.85 8.61
C MET A 35 5.92 2.34 9.40
N ASP A 36 6.03 2.39 10.74
CA ASP A 36 4.98 2.79 11.68
C ASP A 36 3.69 1.96 11.61
N THR A 37 3.76 0.70 11.17
CA THR A 37 2.60 -0.18 11.09
C THR A 37 2.93 -1.64 11.41
N VAL A 38 1.89 -2.43 11.66
CA VAL A 38 1.98 -3.89 11.80
C VAL A 38 1.76 -4.52 10.43
N MET A 39 2.69 -5.37 10.01
CA MET A 39 2.66 -6.11 8.76
C MET A 39 2.52 -7.60 9.01
N ASN A 40 1.70 -8.27 8.21
CA ASN A 40 1.50 -9.72 8.30
C ASN A 40 1.84 -10.36 6.95
N LEU A 41 2.87 -11.19 6.95
CA LEU A 41 3.36 -11.88 5.76
C LEU A 41 3.05 -13.37 5.90
N THR A 42 2.38 -13.96 4.92
CA THR A 42 2.12 -15.40 4.87
C THR A 42 2.63 -15.97 3.57
N VAL A 43 3.52 -16.96 3.64
CA VAL A 43 4.12 -17.64 2.49
C VAL A 43 3.79 -19.12 2.54
N TYR A 44 3.48 -19.71 1.39
CA TYR A 44 3.16 -21.14 1.24
C TYR A 44 4.30 -21.84 0.52
N GLY A 45 4.66 -23.04 1.00
CA GLY A 45 5.67 -23.92 0.39
C GLY A 45 6.83 -24.23 1.32
N GLU A 46 7.72 -25.12 0.86
CA GLU A 46 8.83 -25.67 1.67
C GLU A 46 9.85 -24.61 2.12
N ASN A 47 10.01 -23.51 1.35
CA ASN A 47 10.97 -22.45 1.64
C ASN A 47 10.36 -21.28 2.44
N ALA A 48 9.11 -21.39 2.90
CA ALA A 48 8.35 -20.28 3.50
C ALA A 48 9.09 -19.60 4.66
N ALA A 49 9.68 -20.37 5.58
CA ALA A 49 10.38 -19.82 6.74
C ALA A 49 11.61 -18.97 6.33
N ALA A 50 12.42 -19.46 5.39
CA ALA A 50 13.60 -18.75 4.91
C ALA A 50 13.22 -17.48 4.11
N ALA A 51 12.19 -17.58 3.27
CA ALA A 51 11.67 -16.47 2.51
C ALA A 51 11.14 -15.35 3.41
N LEU A 52 10.42 -15.70 4.48
CA LEU A 52 9.93 -14.74 5.47
C LEU A 52 11.06 -14.10 6.29
N GLU A 53 12.12 -14.83 6.61
CA GLU A 53 13.29 -14.27 7.30
C GLU A 53 13.99 -13.21 6.41
N SER A 54 14.14 -13.51 5.12
CA SER A 54 14.68 -12.56 4.15
C SER A 54 13.78 -11.32 3.98
N ALA A 55 12.47 -11.53 3.87
CA ALA A 55 11.49 -10.45 3.73
C ALA A 55 11.45 -9.52 4.96
N GLU A 56 11.48 -10.06 6.17
CA GLU A 56 11.55 -9.28 7.41
C GLU A 56 12.82 -8.42 7.45
N LYS A 57 13.95 -9.00 7.09
CA LYS A 57 15.23 -8.26 7.04
C LYS A 57 15.17 -7.12 6.03
N GLU A 58 14.58 -7.33 4.86
CA GLU A 58 14.43 -6.30 3.84
C GLU A 58 13.54 -5.16 4.34
N LEU A 59 12.39 -5.48 4.97
CA LEU A 59 11.50 -4.46 5.55
C LEU A 59 12.21 -3.60 6.61
N HIS A 60 12.98 -4.21 7.51
CA HIS A 60 13.74 -3.44 8.49
C HIS A 60 14.84 -2.59 7.85
N THR A 61 15.49 -3.09 6.80
CA THR A 61 16.49 -2.31 6.06
C THR A 61 15.85 -1.08 5.40
N LEU A 62 14.71 -1.27 4.74
CA LEU A 62 13.95 -0.17 4.12
C LEU A 62 13.49 0.84 5.16
N ASP A 63 12.92 0.41 6.26
CA ASP A 63 12.39 1.28 7.31
C ASP A 63 13.51 2.09 7.98
N GLU A 64 14.56 1.42 8.47
CA GLU A 64 15.54 2.03 9.36
C GLU A 64 16.67 2.76 8.59
N ALA A 65 17.15 2.14 7.48
CA ALA A 65 18.34 2.63 6.79
C ALA A 65 18.03 3.46 5.54
N VAL A 66 16.86 3.29 4.91
CA VAL A 66 16.57 3.95 3.63
C VAL A 66 15.48 5.02 3.77
N LEU A 67 14.32 4.69 4.30
CA LEU A 67 13.09 5.48 4.14
C LEU A 67 12.71 6.32 5.38
N SER A 68 13.36 6.16 6.51
CA SER A 68 13.05 6.95 7.69
C SER A 68 13.40 8.43 7.50
N ARG A 69 12.43 9.31 7.72
CA ARG A 69 12.66 10.77 7.73
C ARG A 69 13.26 11.28 9.02
N THR A 70 13.28 10.47 10.08
CA THR A 70 13.63 10.89 11.44
C THR A 70 14.87 10.19 12.00
N ALA A 71 15.26 9.04 11.47
CA ALA A 71 16.47 8.33 11.89
C ALA A 71 17.72 8.93 11.23
N GLU A 72 18.63 9.50 12.03
CA GLU A 72 19.86 10.17 11.54
C GLU A 72 20.75 9.29 10.65
N GLY A 73 20.59 7.97 10.69
CA GLY A 73 21.35 7.03 9.86
C GLY A 73 20.69 6.68 8.53
N SER A 74 19.46 7.17 8.27
CA SER A 74 18.70 6.87 7.06
C SER A 74 19.12 7.74 5.88
N GLU A 75 19.08 7.16 4.67
CA GLU A 75 19.35 7.87 3.42
C GLU A 75 18.38 9.03 3.19
N LEU A 76 17.08 8.83 3.43
CA LEU A 76 16.06 9.87 3.27
C LEU A 76 16.26 11.01 4.28
N TYR A 77 16.63 10.70 5.53
CA TYR A 77 16.97 11.73 6.51
C TYR A 77 18.18 12.57 6.04
N ALA A 78 19.25 11.92 5.56
CA ALA A 78 20.43 12.59 5.05
C ALA A 78 20.11 13.51 3.87
N LEU A 79 19.27 13.05 2.94
CA LEU A 79 18.81 13.85 1.81
C LEU A 79 17.98 15.07 2.27
N ASN A 80 17.00 14.85 3.14
CA ASN A 80 16.12 15.92 3.66
C ASN A 80 16.87 16.98 4.49
N THR A 81 18.01 16.64 5.04
CA THR A 81 18.86 17.54 5.82
C THR A 81 20.10 18.04 5.07
N SER A 82 20.20 17.78 3.77
CA SER A 82 21.34 18.18 2.92
C SER A 82 21.44 19.69 2.70
N ASN A 83 20.41 20.47 3.04
CA ASN A 83 20.37 21.93 2.88
C ASN A 83 20.66 22.42 1.44
N GLY A 84 20.20 21.66 0.44
CA GLY A 84 20.40 21.97 -0.97
C GLY A 84 21.74 21.49 -1.55
N GLU A 85 22.53 20.76 -0.77
CA GLU A 85 23.71 20.08 -1.30
C GLU A 85 23.28 18.81 -2.06
N THR A 86 23.99 18.50 -3.13
CA THR A 86 23.77 17.27 -3.91
C THR A 86 24.24 16.06 -3.11
N VAL A 87 23.37 15.07 -3.00
CA VAL A 87 23.71 13.76 -2.41
C VAL A 87 23.89 12.76 -3.55
N GLU A 88 25.02 12.05 -3.54
CA GLU A 88 25.35 11.05 -4.55
C GLU A 88 24.92 9.66 -4.10
N TYR A 89 24.18 8.97 -4.96
CA TYR A 89 23.73 7.59 -4.77
C TYR A 89 24.31 6.68 -5.84
N GLY A 90 24.50 5.41 -5.51
CA GLY A 90 24.92 4.37 -6.45
C GLY A 90 23.82 4.04 -7.49
N ALA A 91 24.22 3.36 -8.55
CA ALA A 91 23.31 3.00 -9.64
C ALA A 91 22.18 2.03 -9.20
N ASP A 92 22.45 1.21 -8.19
CA ASP A 92 21.55 0.19 -7.67
C ASP A 92 20.87 0.59 -6.34
N ASP A 93 21.04 1.84 -5.88
CA ASP A 93 20.47 2.30 -4.63
C ASP A 93 18.94 2.44 -4.75
N ILE A 94 18.25 2.07 -3.69
CA ILE A 94 16.78 1.99 -3.65
C ILE A 94 16.14 3.38 -3.61
N LEU A 95 16.65 4.28 -2.77
CA LEU A 95 16.02 5.58 -2.55
C LEU A 95 15.85 6.42 -3.82
N PRO A 96 16.88 6.62 -4.68
CA PRO A 96 16.71 7.42 -5.89
C PRO A 96 15.75 6.77 -6.90
N ALA A 97 15.71 5.43 -6.99
CA ALA A 97 14.74 4.72 -7.84
C ALA A 97 13.30 4.92 -7.36
N LEU A 98 13.08 4.91 -6.06
CA LEU A 98 11.77 5.23 -5.47
C LEU A 98 11.40 6.71 -5.69
N ILE A 99 12.36 7.64 -5.55
CA ILE A 99 12.14 9.07 -5.85
C ILE A 99 11.75 9.24 -7.33
N GLU A 100 12.45 8.60 -8.27
CA GLU A 100 12.10 8.63 -9.72
C GLU A 100 10.66 8.17 -9.93
N THR A 101 10.27 7.07 -9.30
CA THR A 101 8.91 6.53 -9.36
C THR A 101 7.89 7.52 -8.78
N ALA A 102 8.18 8.10 -7.62
CA ALA A 102 7.31 9.08 -6.97
C ALA A 102 7.11 10.35 -7.83
N LEU A 103 8.17 10.86 -8.45
CA LEU A 103 8.10 12.00 -9.36
C LEU A 103 7.29 11.67 -10.62
N THR A 104 7.47 10.47 -11.16
CA THR A 104 6.69 10.00 -12.33
C THR A 104 5.20 9.94 -12.02
N ILE A 105 4.83 9.41 -10.86
CA ILE A 105 3.42 9.32 -10.45
C ILE A 105 2.88 10.72 -10.12
N SER A 106 3.67 11.59 -9.52
CA SER A 106 3.27 12.98 -9.28
C SER A 106 2.93 13.71 -10.58
N ASP A 107 3.76 13.56 -11.62
CA ASP A 107 3.51 14.13 -12.95
C ASP A 107 2.23 13.52 -13.57
N ALA A 108 2.11 12.21 -13.52
CA ALA A 108 0.96 11.49 -14.06
C ALA A 108 -0.38 11.83 -13.38
N THR A 109 -0.35 12.31 -12.12
CA THR A 109 -1.53 12.70 -11.34
C THR A 109 -1.75 14.22 -11.26
N ASP A 110 -1.04 15.01 -12.08
CA ASP A 110 -1.06 16.49 -12.06
C ASP A 110 -0.83 17.04 -10.63
N GLY A 111 0.08 16.39 -9.88
CA GLY A 111 0.46 16.74 -8.52
C GLY A 111 -0.58 16.42 -7.46
N ALA A 112 -1.61 15.62 -7.75
CA ALA A 112 -2.55 15.15 -6.72
C ALA A 112 -1.87 14.20 -5.72
N PHE A 113 -0.86 13.45 -6.14
CA PHE A 113 0.14 12.84 -5.30
C PHE A 113 1.41 13.70 -5.34
N ASP A 114 1.86 14.21 -4.20
CA ASP A 114 3.07 15.04 -4.10
C ASP A 114 3.99 14.54 -2.96
N PRO A 115 5.14 13.93 -3.29
CA PRO A 115 6.08 13.43 -2.29
C PRO A 115 6.84 14.53 -1.56
N THR A 116 6.63 15.81 -1.89
CA THR A 116 7.36 16.94 -1.29
C THR A 116 6.61 17.59 -0.12
N LEU A 117 5.49 17.03 0.30
CA LEU A 117 4.66 17.58 1.39
C LEU A 117 5.22 17.39 2.81
N ALA A 118 6.44 16.88 2.98
CA ALA A 118 7.05 16.65 4.27
C ALA A 118 6.97 17.85 5.24
N PRO A 119 7.28 19.10 4.84
CA PRO A 119 7.19 20.25 5.75
C PRO A 119 5.76 20.52 6.22
N VAL A 120 4.77 20.28 5.33
CA VAL A 120 3.36 20.48 5.65
C VAL A 120 2.85 19.40 6.60
N LEU A 121 3.17 18.12 6.32
CA LEU A 121 2.83 16.99 7.21
C LEU A 121 3.43 17.17 8.61
N ASP A 122 4.64 17.68 8.68
CA ASP A 122 5.33 17.99 9.94
C ASP A 122 4.64 19.09 10.75
N ALA A 123 4.08 20.08 10.09
CA ALA A 123 3.34 21.15 10.75
C ALA A 123 2.00 20.68 11.34
N TRP A 124 1.32 19.74 10.67
CA TRP A 124 0.12 19.09 11.17
C TRP A 124 0.42 18.11 12.32
N GLY A 125 1.58 17.46 12.30
CA GLY A 125 2.04 16.55 13.34
C GLY A 125 1.35 15.18 13.35
N PHE A 126 0.85 14.68 12.22
CA PHE A 126 0.14 13.38 12.14
C PHE A 126 0.95 12.19 12.63
N THR A 127 2.27 12.26 12.53
CA THR A 127 3.22 11.24 12.99
C THR A 127 3.91 11.59 14.31
N LYS A 128 3.50 12.70 14.97
CA LYS A 128 4.09 13.21 16.20
C LYS A 128 3.09 13.13 17.36
N ASP A 129 3.58 13.23 18.59
CA ASP A 129 2.74 13.32 19.78
C ASP A 129 1.95 14.64 19.83
N GLU A 130 2.56 15.75 19.36
CA GLU A 130 1.94 17.07 19.30
C GLU A 130 1.29 17.29 17.93
N ARG A 131 -0.03 17.21 17.90
CA ARG A 131 -0.86 17.48 16.72
C ARG A 131 -1.51 18.84 16.87
N ARG A 132 -1.65 19.58 15.76
CA ARG A 132 -2.27 20.90 15.74
C ARG A 132 -2.82 21.24 14.36
N VAL A 133 -3.67 22.23 14.30
CA VAL A 133 -4.11 22.85 13.05
C VAL A 133 -3.17 24.02 12.73
N PRO A 134 -2.35 23.94 11.65
CA PRO A 134 -1.50 25.05 11.23
C PRO A 134 -2.32 26.26 10.77
N SER A 135 -1.80 27.47 10.92
CA SER A 135 -2.45 28.66 10.40
C SER A 135 -2.36 28.74 8.86
N ALA A 136 -3.29 29.47 8.23
CA ALA A 136 -3.29 29.66 6.78
C ALA A 136 -1.99 30.33 6.27
N ASP A 137 -1.44 31.28 7.03
CA ASP A 137 -0.17 31.94 6.66
C ASP A 137 1.02 30.98 6.76
N GLU A 138 1.03 30.11 7.77
CA GLU A 138 2.03 29.06 7.93
C GLU A 138 1.95 28.03 6.80
N LEU A 139 0.75 27.52 6.46
CA LEU A 139 0.58 26.61 5.34
C LEU A 139 1.03 27.23 4.02
N LYS A 140 0.72 28.50 3.78
CA LYS A 140 1.15 29.21 2.58
C LYS A 140 2.69 29.32 2.50
N GLU A 141 3.36 29.55 3.61
CA GLU A 141 4.84 29.58 3.65
C GLU A 141 5.40 28.17 3.37
N LEU A 142 4.91 27.15 4.05
CA LEU A 142 5.37 25.78 3.88
C LEU A 142 5.15 25.26 2.46
N LEU A 143 3.99 25.56 1.84
CA LEU A 143 3.70 25.22 0.45
C LEU A 143 4.67 25.91 -0.53
N SER A 144 5.31 27.02 -0.17
CA SER A 144 6.35 27.63 -1.01
C SER A 144 7.61 26.75 -1.12
N HIS A 145 7.78 25.78 -0.24
CA HIS A 145 8.87 24.81 -0.23
C HIS A 145 8.49 23.46 -0.85
N THR A 146 7.25 23.25 -1.28
CA THR A 146 6.78 22.01 -1.92
C THR A 146 6.75 22.09 -3.44
N GLY A 147 6.52 20.96 -4.08
CA GLY A 147 6.41 20.82 -5.54
C GLY A 147 7.59 20.06 -6.16
N CYS A 148 7.27 19.05 -6.97
CA CYS A 148 8.26 18.13 -7.56
C CYS A 148 9.31 18.83 -8.44
N GLY A 149 9.03 20.04 -8.98
CA GLY A 149 10.02 20.85 -9.70
C GLY A 149 11.23 21.30 -8.84
N LYS A 150 11.18 21.10 -7.52
CA LYS A 150 12.29 21.38 -6.60
C LYS A 150 13.18 20.14 -6.32
N VAL A 151 12.83 19.01 -6.86
CA VAL A 151 13.63 17.77 -6.76
C VAL A 151 14.40 17.62 -8.07
N VAL A 152 15.71 17.80 -8.01
CA VAL A 152 16.59 17.55 -9.16
C VAL A 152 17.18 16.16 -8.97
N LEU A 153 16.81 15.26 -9.86
CA LEU A 153 17.27 13.89 -9.89
C LEU A 153 17.77 13.59 -11.30
N GLU A 154 19.03 13.18 -11.41
CA GLU A 154 19.65 12.85 -12.67
C GLU A 154 20.17 11.41 -12.63
N LYS A 155 19.80 10.59 -13.64
CA LYS A 155 20.33 9.25 -13.79
C LYS A 155 21.55 9.28 -14.69
N THR A 156 22.69 8.94 -14.13
CA THR A 156 23.98 8.89 -14.85
C THR A 156 24.49 7.45 -14.98
N ALA A 157 25.58 7.25 -15.72
CA ALA A 157 26.23 5.94 -15.78
C ALA A 157 26.86 5.51 -14.44
N ASP A 158 27.21 6.47 -13.58
CA ASP A 158 27.95 6.25 -12.34
C ASP A 158 27.02 6.26 -11.11
N GLY A 159 25.74 6.66 -11.24
CA GLY A 159 24.80 6.73 -10.14
C GLY A 159 23.74 7.83 -10.30
N TRP A 160 23.17 8.26 -9.17
CA TRP A 160 22.06 9.18 -9.10
C TRP A 160 22.39 10.37 -8.20
N PRO A 161 22.88 11.50 -8.73
CA PRO A 161 22.90 12.75 -7.97
C PRO A 161 21.47 13.25 -7.72
N VAL A 162 21.15 13.55 -6.44
CA VAL A 162 19.86 14.09 -6.02
C VAL A 162 20.06 15.38 -5.27
N THR A 163 19.32 16.43 -5.62
CA THR A 163 19.36 17.75 -4.94
C THR A 163 17.95 18.21 -4.63
N LEU A 164 17.72 18.65 -3.40
CA LEU A 164 16.47 19.29 -2.97
C LEU A 164 16.66 20.80 -2.94
N LEU A 165 15.94 21.52 -3.79
CA LEU A 165 16.04 22.98 -3.91
C LEU A 165 15.06 23.70 -2.97
N ASP A 166 15.37 24.95 -2.63
CA ASP A 166 14.46 25.87 -1.94
C ASP A 166 13.88 25.33 -0.61
N GLY A 167 14.62 24.49 0.08
CA GLY A 167 14.18 23.90 1.36
C GLY A 167 13.13 22.79 1.21
N ALA A 168 12.97 22.22 0.01
CA ALA A 168 12.12 21.06 -0.19
C ALA A 168 12.58 19.88 0.65
N GLN A 169 11.63 19.07 1.09
CA GLN A 169 11.86 17.81 1.81
C GLN A 169 10.89 16.77 1.31
N LEU A 170 11.30 15.51 1.28
CA LEU A 170 10.49 14.40 0.81
C LEU A 170 9.82 13.66 1.97
N ASP A 171 8.56 13.31 1.75
CA ASP A 171 7.84 12.27 2.48
C ASP A 171 7.39 11.20 1.48
N LEU A 172 7.88 9.99 1.68
CA LEU A 172 7.56 8.87 0.79
C LEU A 172 6.50 7.92 1.40
N GLY A 173 5.85 8.33 2.50
CA GLY A 173 4.88 7.48 3.22
C GLY A 173 3.68 7.03 2.40
N GLY A 174 3.29 7.79 1.37
CA GLY A 174 2.18 7.43 0.47
C GLY A 174 2.60 6.60 -0.76
N ILE A 175 3.82 6.03 -0.76
CA ILE A 175 4.31 5.16 -1.84
C ILE A 175 5.22 4.03 -1.30
N ALA A 176 5.76 4.22 -0.10
CA ALA A 176 6.81 3.37 0.42
C ALA A 176 6.36 1.94 0.70
N LYS A 177 5.13 1.73 1.20
CA LYS A 177 4.59 0.40 1.50
C LYS A 177 4.34 -0.40 0.21
N GLY A 178 3.74 0.25 -0.78
CA GLY A 178 3.54 -0.34 -2.10
C GLY A 178 4.86 -0.72 -2.77
N TYR A 179 5.86 0.18 -2.72
CA TYR A 179 7.19 -0.10 -3.27
C TYR A 179 7.91 -1.23 -2.51
N ALA A 180 7.81 -1.26 -1.18
CA ALA A 180 8.34 -2.37 -0.38
C ALA A 180 7.69 -3.70 -0.78
N ALA A 181 6.39 -3.73 -1.02
CA ALA A 181 5.71 -4.93 -1.48
C ALA A 181 6.15 -5.38 -2.88
N ASP A 182 6.46 -4.44 -3.80
CA ASP A 182 7.07 -4.75 -5.11
C ASP A 182 8.45 -5.40 -4.95
N LEU A 183 9.29 -4.89 -4.05
CA LEU A 183 10.60 -5.48 -3.76
C LEU A 183 10.48 -6.87 -3.16
N LEU A 184 9.59 -7.04 -2.18
CA LEU A 184 9.31 -8.34 -1.57
C LEU A 184 8.75 -9.33 -2.58
N ARG A 185 7.85 -8.91 -3.47
CA ARG A 185 7.35 -9.73 -4.57
C ARG A 185 8.51 -10.27 -5.42
N ALA A 186 9.39 -9.38 -5.90
CA ALA A 186 10.53 -9.75 -6.74
C ALA A 186 11.51 -10.70 -6.01
N GLN A 187 11.71 -10.50 -4.70
CA GLN A 187 12.51 -11.38 -3.87
C GLN A 187 11.87 -12.76 -3.73
N LEU A 188 10.58 -12.83 -3.35
CA LEU A 188 9.85 -14.09 -3.18
C LEU A 188 9.79 -14.90 -4.49
N GLU A 189 9.58 -14.24 -5.63
CA GLU A 189 9.63 -14.87 -6.96
C GLU A 189 11.00 -15.48 -7.23
N LYS A 190 12.08 -14.78 -6.94
CA LYS A 190 13.46 -15.27 -7.08
C LYS A 190 13.76 -16.45 -6.18
N GLU A 191 13.14 -16.53 -5.00
CA GLU A 191 13.25 -17.63 -4.04
C GLU A 191 12.32 -18.82 -4.37
N GLY A 192 11.54 -18.71 -5.47
CA GLY A 192 10.67 -19.77 -5.98
C GLY A 192 9.31 -19.85 -5.25
N VAL A 193 8.92 -18.83 -4.51
CA VAL A 193 7.58 -18.74 -3.91
C VAL A 193 6.58 -18.46 -5.03
N THR A 194 5.45 -19.16 -5.00
CA THR A 194 4.36 -19.02 -5.98
C THR A 194 3.01 -18.69 -5.36
N SER A 195 2.93 -18.66 -4.04
CA SER A 195 1.69 -18.38 -3.31
C SER A 195 2.02 -17.69 -1.99
N ALA A 196 1.57 -16.45 -1.83
CA ALA A 196 1.78 -15.64 -0.63
C ALA A 196 0.71 -14.56 -0.47
N THR A 197 0.57 -14.04 0.75
CA THR A 197 -0.12 -12.78 1.04
C THR A 197 0.79 -11.89 1.86
N LEU A 198 0.93 -10.64 1.46
CA LEU A 198 1.67 -9.60 2.17
C LEU A 198 0.67 -8.50 2.54
N ASP A 199 0.37 -8.35 3.82
CA ASP A 199 -0.41 -7.22 4.35
C ASP A 199 0.56 -6.27 5.05
N LEU A 200 0.83 -5.15 4.44
CA LEU A 200 1.75 -4.11 4.91
C LEU A 200 0.95 -2.95 5.54
N GLY A 201 0.12 -3.27 6.53
CA GLY A 201 -0.67 -2.27 7.25
C GLY A 201 -1.85 -1.73 6.45
N GLY A 202 -2.55 -2.62 5.74
CA GLY A 202 -3.70 -2.30 4.91
C GLY A 202 -3.40 -2.26 3.41
N ASP A 203 -2.12 -2.21 3.02
CA ASP A 203 -1.69 -2.41 1.64
C ASP A 203 -1.45 -3.91 1.45
N VAL A 204 -2.34 -4.56 0.74
CA VAL A 204 -2.32 -6.01 0.58
C VAL A 204 -1.84 -6.38 -0.82
N PHE A 205 -0.81 -7.21 -0.88
CA PHE A 205 -0.42 -7.92 -2.10
C PHE A 205 -0.78 -9.40 -1.99
N VAL A 206 -1.40 -9.94 -3.04
CA VAL A 206 -1.66 -11.37 -3.18
C VAL A 206 -0.87 -11.92 -4.34
N MET A 207 0.01 -12.87 -4.03
CA MET A 207 0.89 -13.52 -4.99
C MET A 207 0.30 -14.86 -5.42
N GLY A 208 0.19 -15.06 -6.74
CA GLY A 208 -0.38 -16.26 -7.33
C GLY A 208 -1.80 -16.55 -6.83
N ARG A 209 -2.11 -17.83 -6.72
CA ARG A 209 -3.38 -18.34 -6.22
C ARG A 209 -3.18 -19.09 -4.92
N LYS A 210 -4.27 -19.34 -4.20
CA LYS A 210 -4.25 -20.27 -3.07
C LYS A 210 -3.81 -21.67 -3.49
N THR A 211 -3.38 -22.46 -2.55
CA THR A 211 -2.89 -23.82 -2.79
C THR A 211 -3.94 -24.78 -3.37
N ASP A 212 -5.24 -24.45 -3.23
CA ASP A 212 -6.36 -25.17 -3.86
C ASP A 212 -6.69 -24.67 -5.28
N GLY A 213 -5.91 -23.71 -5.80
CA GLY A 213 -6.08 -23.10 -7.13
C GLY A 213 -7.12 -22.00 -7.21
N SER A 214 -7.82 -21.69 -6.12
CA SER A 214 -8.78 -20.57 -6.07
C SER A 214 -8.07 -19.22 -5.90
N ASP A 215 -8.75 -18.15 -6.29
CA ASP A 215 -8.29 -16.79 -6.05
C ASP A 215 -8.32 -16.44 -4.56
N TRP A 216 -7.47 -15.50 -4.19
CA TRP A 216 -7.49 -14.88 -2.87
C TRP A 216 -8.76 -14.06 -2.68
N ARG A 217 -9.25 -14.02 -1.45
CA ARG A 217 -10.43 -13.24 -1.08
C ARG A 217 -10.04 -12.21 -0.04
N ILE A 218 -10.00 -10.94 -0.45
CA ILE A 218 -9.57 -9.82 0.38
C ILE A 218 -10.79 -8.97 0.72
N ALA A 219 -11.03 -8.80 2.02
CA ALA A 219 -12.09 -7.94 2.50
C ALA A 219 -11.71 -6.46 2.37
N VAL A 220 -12.59 -5.66 1.79
CA VAL A 220 -12.49 -4.21 1.77
C VAL A 220 -13.12 -3.67 3.05
N LYS A 221 -12.32 -3.04 3.88
CA LYS A 221 -12.69 -2.57 5.22
C LYS A 221 -13.79 -1.50 5.15
N ASP A 222 -14.72 -1.54 6.11
CA ASP A 222 -15.72 -0.48 6.28
C ASP A 222 -15.08 0.73 7.00
N PRO A 223 -15.06 1.93 6.40
CA PRO A 223 -14.49 3.12 7.02
C PRO A 223 -15.27 3.61 8.25
N ALA A 224 -16.55 3.24 8.40
CA ALA A 224 -17.37 3.59 9.54
C ALA A 224 -17.24 2.60 10.70
N ASP A 225 -16.93 1.33 10.40
CA ASP A 225 -16.70 0.26 11.38
C ASP A 225 -15.56 -0.64 10.90
N THR A 226 -14.34 -0.36 11.35
CA THR A 226 -13.12 -1.07 10.90
C THR A 226 -13.07 -2.55 11.29
N GLU A 227 -13.98 -3.04 12.10
CA GLU A 227 -14.17 -4.46 12.40
C GLU A 227 -15.11 -5.16 11.39
N SER A 228 -15.75 -4.37 10.50
CA SER A 228 -16.66 -4.82 9.45
C SER A 228 -16.03 -4.63 8.06
N TYR A 229 -16.76 -5.04 7.01
CA TYR A 229 -16.30 -4.92 5.63
C TYR A 229 -17.43 -4.53 4.67
N LEU A 230 -17.09 -3.81 3.62
CA LEU A 230 -17.98 -3.37 2.55
C LEU A 230 -18.24 -4.46 1.51
N GLY A 231 -17.26 -5.30 1.28
CA GLY A 231 -17.32 -6.34 0.27
C GLY A 231 -16.02 -7.12 0.22
N VAL A 232 -15.95 -8.06 -0.71
CA VAL A 232 -14.79 -8.94 -0.87
C VAL A 232 -14.32 -8.89 -2.31
N VAL A 233 -13.04 -8.59 -2.50
CA VAL A 233 -12.34 -8.68 -3.79
C VAL A 233 -11.75 -10.07 -3.94
N SER A 234 -11.98 -10.71 -5.09
CA SER A 234 -11.31 -11.95 -5.51
C SER A 234 -10.18 -11.59 -6.47
N ALA A 235 -8.93 -11.93 -6.12
CA ALA A 235 -7.76 -11.53 -6.89
C ALA A 235 -6.64 -12.57 -6.86
N ALA A 236 -5.76 -12.51 -7.87
CA ALA A 236 -4.48 -13.20 -7.95
C ALA A 236 -3.46 -12.24 -8.57
N ASP A 237 -2.22 -12.22 -8.08
CA ASP A 237 -1.15 -11.36 -8.55
C ASP A 237 -1.52 -9.87 -8.63
N LYS A 238 -2.18 -9.36 -7.56
CA LYS A 238 -2.66 -7.98 -7.49
C LYS A 238 -2.30 -7.33 -6.16
N PHE A 239 -2.09 -6.03 -6.22
CA PHE A 239 -2.06 -5.14 -5.07
C PHE A 239 -3.47 -4.58 -4.85
N ILE A 240 -3.93 -4.61 -3.62
CA ILE A 240 -5.19 -4.05 -3.14
C ILE A 240 -4.82 -3.06 -2.03
N VAL A 241 -4.78 -1.78 -2.36
CA VAL A 241 -4.28 -0.72 -1.49
C VAL A 241 -5.40 0.24 -1.15
N THR A 242 -5.54 0.54 0.14
CA THR A 242 -6.63 1.40 0.61
C THR A 242 -6.09 2.60 1.37
N SER A 243 -6.46 3.81 0.93
CA SER A 243 -6.32 5.05 1.67
C SER A 243 -7.64 5.49 2.26
N GLY A 244 -7.65 5.88 3.55
CA GLY A 244 -8.89 6.27 4.23
C GLY A 244 -8.69 7.26 5.36
N VAL A 245 -9.74 8.06 5.65
CA VAL A 245 -9.74 9.10 6.69
C VAL A 245 -9.67 8.56 8.12
N TYR A 246 -9.81 7.25 8.29
CA TYR A 246 -9.85 6.57 9.59
C TYR A 246 -8.49 6.04 10.04
N GLU A 247 -7.47 6.08 9.19
CA GLU A 247 -6.16 5.50 9.52
C GLU A 247 -5.33 6.39 10.44
N ARG A 248 -5.08 7.64 10.03
CA ARG A 248 -4.32 8.62 10.82
C ARG A 248 -5.08 9.93 10.84
N TYR A 249 -5.64 10.29 12.00
CA TYR A 249 -6.38 11.52 12.18
C TYR A 249 -6.27 12.02 13.63
N PHE A 250 -6.70 13.24 13.83
CA PHE A 250 -7.02 13.78 15.16
C PHE A 250 -8.29 14.63 15.09
N GLU A 251 -8.86 14.90 16.24
CA GLU A 251 -10.04 15.77 16.34
C GLU A 251 -9.72 16.99 17.18
N GLU A 252 -10.07 18.16 16.67
CA GLU A 252 -9.94 19.42 17.36
C GLU A 252 -11.21 20.25 17.17
N ASN A 253 -11.82 20.73 18.27
CA ASN A 253 -13.06 21.52 18.26
C ASN A 253 -14.24 20.83 17.52
N GLY A 254 -14.29 19.50 17.52
CA GLY A 254 -15.33 18.70 16.85
C GLY A 254 -15.14 18.55 15.34
N VAL A 255 -14.01 18.95 14.80
CA VAL A 255 -13.60 18.74 13.41
C VAL A 255 -12.54 17.65 13.37
N ARG A 256 -12.69 16.71 12.44
CA ARG A 256 -11.70 15.65 12.17
C ARG A 256 -10.73 16.11 11.10
N TYR A 257 -9.43 15.98 11.38
CA TYR A 257 -8.35 16.28 10.47
C TYR A 257 -7.58 14.98 10.18
N HIS A 258 -7.60 14.52 8.95
CA HIS A 258 -6.90 13.30 8.51
C HIS A 258 -5.63 13.64 7.73
N HIS A 259 -4.75 12.67 7.59
CA HIS A 259 -3.39 12.84 7.06
C HIS A 259 -3.31 12.95 5.52
N ILE A 260 -4.39 12.66 4.79
CA ILE A 260 -4.40 12.78 3.33
C ILE A 260 -4.61 14.25 2.98
N LEU A 261 -3.52 14.93 2.64
CA LEU A 261 -3.54 16.37 2.38
C LEU A 261 -3.74 16.67 0.90
N ASP A 262 -4.49 17.71 0.61
CA ASP A 262 -4.51 18.33 -0.73
C ASP A 262 -3.23 19.15 -0.93
N PRO A 263 -2.36 18.81 -1.90
CA PRO A 263 -1.11 19.51 -2.15
C PRO A 263 -1.28 20.99 -2.51
N LYS A 264 -2.44 21.39 -3.01
CA LYS A 264 -2.74 22.77 -3.40
C LYS A 264 -3.03 23.67 -2.21
N THR A 265 -3.60 23.10 -1.15
CA THR A 265 -4.03 23.86 0.04
C THR A 265 -3.21 23.56 1.28
N GLY A 266 -2.58 22.40 1.34
CA GLY A 266 -1.89 21.87 2.53
C GLY A 266 -2.85 21.46 3.66
N CYS A 267 -4.15 21.44 3.40
CA CYS A 267 -5.19 20.99 4.33
C CYS A 267 -5.61 19.54 4.03
N PRO A 268 -6.25 18.84 4.97
CA PRO A 268 -6.92 17.59 4.66
C PRO A 268 -7.85 17.73 3.46
N ALA A 269 -7.80 16.79 2.53
CA ALA A 269 -8.58 16.84 1.29
C ALA A 269 -10.08 16.67 1.58
N GLU A 270 -10.89 17.58 1.08
CA GLU A 270 -12.36 17.56 1.17
C GLU A 270 -12.94 17.16 -0.19
N SER A 271 -12.76 15.90 -0.58
CA SER A 271 -13.09 15.38 -1.92
C SER A 271 -14.46 14.70 -2.01
N GLY A 272 -15.21 14.59 -0.89
CA GLY A 272 -16.44 13.81 -0.79
C GLY A 272 -16.19 12.31 -0.65
N LEU A 273 -14.93 11.87 -0.51
CA LEU A 273 -14.53 10.49 -0.27
C LEU A 273 -14.12 10.27 1.18
N VAL A 274 -14.42 9.09 1.71
CA VAL A 274 -13.94 8.64 3.03
C VAL A 274 -12.94 7.48 2.91
N SER A 275 -12.95 6.76 1.78
CA SER A 275 -11.99 5.69 1.49
C SER A 275 -11.85 5.48 -0.01
N VAL A 276 -10.65 5.13 -0.45
CA VAL A 276 -10.31 4.72 -1.82
C VAL A 276 -9.51 3.45 -1.77
N THR A 277 -9.98 2.41 -2.46
CA THR A 277 -9.21 1.19 -2.70
C THR A 277 -8.82 1.11 -4.16
N VAL A 278 -7.53 0.93 -4.42
CA VAL A 278 -6.95 0.74 -5.75
C VAL A 278 -6.53 -0.71 -5.91
N LEU A 279 -6.88 -1.31 -7.07
CA LEU A 279 -6.39 -2.61 -7.50
C LEU A 279 -5.45 -2.42 -8.70
N CYS A 280 -4.18 -2.77 -8.54
CA CYS A 280 -3.16 -2.57 -9.58
C CYS A 280 -2.17 -3.74 -9.61
N GLU A 281 -1.37 -3.85 -10.67
CA GLU A 281 -0.30 -4.86 -10.78
C GLU A 281 1.05 -4.38 -10.20
N ASN A 282 1.17 -3.10 -9.90
CA ASN A 282 2.36 -2.50 -9.31
C ASN A 282 2.03 -1.85 -7.98
N GLY A 283 2.77 -2.19 -6.94
CA GLY A 283 2.50 -1.75 -5.57
C GLY A 283 2.75 -0.27 -5.35
N ALA A 284 3.85 0.26 -5.85
CA ALA A 284 4.17 1.68 -5.72
C ALA A 284 3.10 2.57 -6.39
N TRP A 285 2.63 2.17 -7.57
CA TRP A 285 1.53 2.85 -8.25
C TRP A 285 0.23 2.71 -7.46
N ALA A 286 -0.12 1.52 -6.97
CA ALA A 286 -1.34 1.32 -6.19
C ALA A 286 -1.40 2.20 -4.94
N ASP A 287 -0.29 2.31 -4.19
CA ASP A 287 -0.18 3.11 -2.96
C ASP A 287 -0.33 4.60 -3.29
N ALA A 288 0.46 5.14 -4.22
CA ALA A 288 0.39 6.55 -4.59
C ALA A 288 -0.95 6.93 -5.28
N LEU A 289 -1.51 6.06 -6.13
CA LEU A 289 -2.81 6.29 -6.77
C LEU A 289 -3.96 6.29 -5.76
N SER A 290 -3.91 5.49 -4.70
CA SER A 290 -4.95 5.51 -3.67
C SER A 290 -5.05 6.89 -3.01
N THR A 291 -3.90 7.53 -2.76
CA THR A 291 -3.80 8.91 -2.25
C THR A 291 -4.25 9.93 -3.29
N ALA A 292 -3.74 9.85 -4.53
CA ALA A 292 -4.11 10.78 -5.59
C ALA A 292 -5.62 10.77 -5.90
N CYS A 293 -6.21 9.58 -6.06
CA CYS A 293 -7.64 9.41 -6.30
C CYS A 293 -8.49 9.94 -5.15
N PHE A 294 -8.01 9.80 -3.90
CA PHE A 294 -8.69 10.38 -2.76
C PHE A 294 -8.72 11.92 -2.85
N VAL A 295 -7.60 12.54 -3.20
CA VAL A 295 -7.49 14.01 -3.36
C VAL A 295 -8.36 14.53 -4.51
N LEU A 296 -8.38 13.79 -5.62
CA LEU A 296 -9.12 14.18 -6.84
C LEU A 296 -10.64 14.03 -6.71
N GLY A 297 -11.12 13.21 -5.77
CA GLY A 297 -12.54 12.89 -5.62
C GLY A 297 -13.06 11.93 -6.71
N PRO A 298 -14.35 11.54 -6.68
CA PRO A 298 -14.88 10.49 -7.55
C PRO A 298 -14.68 10.76 -9.04
N ASP A 299 -15.06 11.93 -9.53
CA ASP A 299 -14.97 12.26 -10.96
C ASP A 299 -13.52 12.37 -11.44
N GLY A 300 -12.65 12.97 -10.61
CA GLY A 300 -11.22 13.10 -10.93
C GLY A 300 -10.49 11.75 -10.90
N ALA A 301 -10.86 10.87 -9.98
CA ALA A 301 -10.29 9.52 -9.90
C ALA A 301 -10.63 8.67 -11.12
N LEU A 302 -11.87 8.76 -11.63
CA LEU A 302 -12.28 8.07 -12.85
C LEU A 302 -11.57 8.64 -14.09
N ALA A 303 -11.50 9.96 -14.21
CA ALA A 303 -10.77 10.58 -15.31
C ALA A 303 -9.30 10.18 -15.31
N LEU A 304 -8.65 10.15 -14.14
CA LEU A 304 -7.27 9.69 -14.00
C LEU A 304 -7.12 8.21 -14.41
N ARG A 305 -8.07 7.33 -14.02
CA ARG A 305 -8.05 5.92 -14.42
C ARG A 305 -8.05 5.78 -15.94
N ASP A 306 -8.95 6.49 -16.60
CA ASP A 306 -9.10 6.40 -18.05
C ASP A 306 -7.87 6.96 -18.78
N ASP A 307 -7.33 8.09 -18.32
CA ASP A 307 -6.13 8.72 -18.87
C ASP A 307 -4.89 7.82 -18.72
N LEU A 308 -4.73 7.13 -17.58
CA LEU A 308 -3.61 6.23 -17.33
C LEU A 308 -3.75 4.90 -18.07
N ALA A 309 -4.97 4.39 -18.25
CA ALA A 309 -5.23 3.21 -19.07
C ALA A 309 -4.82 3.44 -20.53
N ASP A 310 -5.10 4.61 -21.10
CA ASP A 310 -4.64 5.01 -22.44
C ASP A 310 -3.10 5.08 -22.55
N GLN A 311 -2.40 5.24 -21.43
CA GLN A 311 -0.93 5.24 -21.32
C GLN A 311 -0.35 3.87 -20.97
N GLY A 312 -1.18 2.85 -20.75
CA GLY A 312 -0.77 1.47 -20.45
C GLY A 312 -0.61 1.17 -18.96
N THR A 313 -1.14 2.00 -18.07
CA THR A 313 -1.22 1.75 -16.64
C THR A 313 -2.66 1.48 -16.24
N ASP A 314 -3.02 0.21 -16.13
CA ASP A 314 -4.38 -0.21 -15.78
C ASP A 314 -4.54 -0.36 -14.27
N PHE A 315 -5.62 0.19 -13.72
CA PHE A 315 -6.03 -0.04 -12.35
C PHE A 315 -7.54 0.09 -12.18
N GLU A 316 -8.05 -0.52 -11.12
CA GLU A 316 -9.47 -0.49 -10.78
C GLU A 316 -9.69 0.18 -9.43
N LEU A 317 -10.90 0.72 -9.22
CA LEU A 317 -11.23 1.53 -8.07
C LEU A 317 -12.45 1.00 -7.32
N ILE A 318 -12.40 1.10 -5.97
CA ILE A 318 -13.56 1.07 -5.09
C ILE A 318 -13.51 2.36 -4.27
N LEU A 319 -14.48 3.24 -4.46
CA LEU A 319 -14.59 4.54 -3.84
C LEU A 319 -15.73 4.56 -2.84
N VAL A 320 -15.48 4.98 -1.62
CA VAL A 320 -16.50 5.13 -0.59
C VAL A 320 -16.74 6.61 -0.35
N THR A 321 -17.97 7.06 -0.60
CA THR A 321 -18.34 8.46 -0.46
C THR A 321 -18.87 8.78 0.95
N ASP A 322 -18.82 10.04 1.33
CA ASP A 322 -19.29 10.55 2.62
C ASP A 322 -20.83 10.52 2.76
N ASP A 323 -21.56 10.39 1.63
CA ASP A 323 -23.03 10.24 1.59
C ASP A 323 -23.48 8.75 1.59
N GLY A 324 -22.53 7.79 1.80
CA GLY A 324 -22.83 6.38 2.04
C GLY A 324 -23.02 5.53 0.76
N ARG A 325 -22.33 5.90 -0.32
CA ARG A 325 -22.24 5.08 -1.55
C ARG A 325 -20.90 4.38 -1.65
N VAL A 326 -20.92 3.20 -2.25
CA VAL A 326 -19.74 2.47 -2.71
C VAL A 326 -19.78 2.40 -4.22
N LEU A 327 -18.91 3.17 -4.85
CA LEU A 327 -18.77 3.22 -6.30
C LEU A 327 -17.60 2.29 -6.68
N TYR A 328 -17.78 1.44 -7.68
CA TYR A 328 -16.68 0.56 -8.15
C TYR A 328 -16.66 0.49 -9.67
N THR A 329 -15.46 0.40 -10.23
CA THR A 329 -15.26 0.38 -11.67
C THR A 329 -15.69 -0.94 -12.29
N ASP A 330 -16.11 -0.91 -13.54
CA ASP A 330 -16.71 -2.03 -14.28
C ASP A 330 -15.77 -3.25 -14.40
N GLY A 331 -14.44 -3.05 -14.43
CA GLY A 331 -13.47 -4.14 -14.39
C GLY A 331 -13.53 -5.00 -13.12
N LEU A 332 -14.22 -4.52 -12.07
CA LEU A 332 -14.44 -5.25 -10.83
C LEU A 332 -15.77 -6.02 -10.79
N ALA A 333 -16.62 -5.96 -11.83
CA ALA A 333 -17.96 -6.53 -11.82
C ALA A 333 -17.99 -8.03 -11.45
N ASP A 334 -16.99 -8.81 -11.89
CA ASP A 334 -16.87 -10.23 -11.58
C ASP A 334 -15.95 -10.51 -10.38
N ALA A 335 -15.14 -9.53 -9.95
CA ALA A 335 -14.13 -9.68 -8.91
C ALA A 335 -14.60 -9.16 -7.56
N PHE A 336 -15.43 -8.13 -7.50
CA PHE A 336 -15.93 -7.55 -6.26
C PHE A 336 -17.32 -8.06 -5.92
N THR A 337 -17.46 -8.61 -4.73
CA THR A 337 -18.75 -9.05 -4.18
C THR A 337 -19.16 -8.10 -3.06
N PRO A 338 -20.15 -7.23 -3.26
CA PRO A 338 -20.69 -6.35 -2.23
C PRO A 338 -21.20 -7.10 -1.00
N ASN A 339 -21.13 -6.43 0.16
CA ASN A 339 -21.77 -6.89 1.38
C ASN A 339 -23.13 -6.18 1.52
N ASP A 340 -24.21 -6.85 1.13
CA ASP A 340 -25.57 -6.30 1.17
C ASP A 340 -26.05 -5.92 2.59
N GLU A 341 -25.37 -6.39 3.63
CA GLU A 341 -25.69 -6.08 5.03
C GLU A 341 -24.93 -4.84 5.56
N SER A 342 -24.05 -4.24 4.77
CA SER A 342 -23.20 -3.10 5.19
C SER A 342 -23.99 -1.79 5.35
N GLY A 343 -25.18 -1.69 4.75
CA GLY A 343 -26.00 -0.47 4.78
C GLY A 343 -25.62 0.59 3.73
N TYR A 344 -24.61 0.35 2.91
CA TYR A 344 -24.22 1.22 1.80
C TYR A 344 -25.03 0.93 0.52
N THR A 345 -25.08 1.93 -0.35
CA THR A 345 -25.60 1.76 -1.71
C THR A 345 -24.45 1.49 -2.68
N TYR A 346 -24.55 0.41 -3.45
CA TYR A 346 -23.50 0.01 -4.40
C TYR A 346 -23.84 0.42 -5.81
N GLU A 347 -22.87 0.99 -6.53
CA GLU A 347 -23.02 1.46 -7.91
C GLU A 347 -21.79 1.07 -8.74
N ALA A 348 -22.00 0.31 -9.81
CA ALA A 348 -20.95 0.03 -10.78
C ALA A 348 -20.82 1.23 -11.73
N LEU A 349 -19.60 1.68 -11.93
CA LEU A 349 -19.25 2.79 -12.81
C LEU A 349 -18.73 2.23 -14.14
N ALA A 350 -19.21 2.81 -15.25
CA ALA A 350 -18.80 2.40 -16.59
C ALA A 350 -17.51 3.08 -17.02
#